data_e987f96069c1fff40afdd2e6341f56d5
#
_entry.id   e987f96069c1fff40afdd2e6341f56d5
#
_cell.length_a   1.000
_cell.length_b   1.000
_cell.length_c   1.000
_cell.angle_alpha   90.00
_cell.angle_beta   90.00
_cell.angle_gamma   90.00
#
_symmetry.space_group_name_H-M   'P 1'
#
loop_
_entity.id
_entity.type
_entity.pdbx_description
1 polymer ?
#
loop_
_entity_poly.entity_id
_entity_poly.type
_entity_poly.pdbx_seq_one_letter_code
_entity_poly.pdbx_strand_id
1 'polypeptide(L)'
;MQAPAQSSSNIEKTQETIHGTSQDKAQNMVVSIICAVAFAHLLNDLIQASLPAIYPLLKDNFSLSFSQIGLISLVYQITASLLQPWIGLYTDKHPKPYLLPLGMIVTLIGIGVLAIAPSFTILLVAAALIGIGSSTFHPEASRVARFASGGRFGTAQSAFQVGGNSGSAIGPLLAAIIIVPYGQMATAWFMIFAFIAVCVLFKVSQWTVKYAHKIVSNAASTQYKLQGKMLIRALVIMCILVLAKFTYIASLSNYYTFYLMDKFQVSLQHAQLYLFAFLAAVAVGTFGGGPIGDKIGRKAVIWISFLGMLPFALMLPYANLFWTVVFAMLAGLILSSAFAAMVVYAQEAVPGRVGMVAGMMFGLMFGISGIAAAALGALADQHGIEWVFKLCSFIPLLGLATVFLPKTNGKS
;
A
#
# COMPACT_ATOMS: atom_id res chain seq x y z
N MET A 1 37.64 -68.28 8.32
CA MET A 1 38.01 -67.00 7.70
C MET A 1 36.78 -66.09 7.75
N GLN A 2 36.70 -65.23 8.74
CA GLN A 2 35.67 -64.23 8.87
C GLN A 2 36.20 -62.91 8.30
N ALA A 3 35.47 -62.31 7.36
CA ALA A 3 35.75 -60.99 6.84
C ALA A 3 34.79 -59.98 7.52
N PRO A 4 35.19 -58.73 7.78
CA PRO A 4 34.57 -57.88 8.79
C PRO A 4 33.41 -57.05 8.28
N ALA A 5 32.32 -57.04 9.07
CA ALA A 5 31.16 -56.18 8.96
C ALA A 5 31.43 -54.78 9.54
N GLN A 6 32.25 -53.96 8.87
CA GLN A 6 32.56 -52.57 9.34
C GLN A 6 32.32 -51.48 8.31
N SER A 7 31.75 -51.76 7.11
CA SER A 7 31.58 -50.75 6.08
C SER A 7 30.16 -50.12 6.02
N SER A 8 29.13 -50.72 6.61
CA SER A 8 27.74 -50.22 6.54
C SER A 8 27.42 -49.13 7.58
N SER A 9 28.05 -49.17 8.76
CA SER A 9 27.76 -48.18 9.81
C SER A 9 28.35 -46.76 9.54
N ASN A 10 29.43 -46.68 8.74
CA ASN A 10 30.04 -45.39 8.38
C ASN A 10 29.29 -44.72 7.24
N ILE A 11 28.63 -45.44 6.37
CA ILE A 11 27.81 -44.87 5.29
C ILE A 11 26.50 -44.30 5.83
N GLU A 12 25.87 -44.97 6.78
CA GLU A 12 24.66 -44.46 7.44
C GLU A 12 24.96 -43.22 8.29
N LYS A 13 26.03 -43.23 9.07
CA LYS A 13 26.44 -42.02 9.83
C LYS A 13 26.82 -40.85 8.94
N THR A 14 27.40 -41.07 7.76
CA THR A 14 27.70 -40.02 6.79
C THR A 14 26.44 -39.48 6.11
N GLN A 15 25.47 -40.34 5.85
CA GLN A 15 24.17 -39.92 5.30
C GLN A 15 23.31 -39.17 6.35
N GLU A 16 23.29 -39.57 7.61
CA GLU A 16 22.63 -38.82 8.68
C GLU A 16 23.31 -37.46 8.95
N THR A 17 24.63 -37.37 8.84
CA THR A 17 25.37 -36.10 9.00
C THR A 17 25.14 -35.15 7.81
N ILE A 18 24.92 -35.67 6.59
CA ILE A 18 24.59 -34.88 5.41
C ILE A 18 23.12 -34.45 5.40
N HIS A 19 22.20 -35.24 5.99
CA HIS A 19 20.81 -34.86 6.14
C HIS A 19 20.54 -33.93 7.34
N GLY A 20 21.44 -33.92 8.34
CA GLY A 20 21.32 -33.08 9.55
C GLY A 20 21.86 -31.64 9.41
N THR A 21 22.61 -31.31 8.34
CA THR A 21 23.22 -29.98 8.16
C THR A 21 22.54 -29.09 7.14
N SER A 22 21.48 -29.53 6.50
CA SER A 22 20.65 -28.69 5.62
C SER A 22 19.29 -28.33 6.21
N GLN A 23 19.13 -28.33 7.55
CA GLN A 23 18.05 -27.56 8.14
C GLN A 23 18.36 -26.09 7.87
N ASP A 24 17.64 -25.52 6.91
CA ASP A 24 17.57 -24.12 6.59
C ASP A 24 17.71 -23.30 7.88
N LYS A 25 18.85 -22.63 8.06
CA LYS A 25 18.93 -21.53 9.01
C LYS A 25 17.91 -20.52 8.52
N ALA A 26 16.69 -20.55 9.08
CA ALA A 26 15.65 -19.58 8.84
C ALA A 26 16.32 -18.21 8.97
N GLN A 27 16.44 -17.51 7.87
CA GLN A 27 17.11 -16.20 7.85
C GLN A 27 16.29 -15.28 8.74
N ASN A 28 16.86 -14.78 9.83
CA ASN A 28 16.14 -13.90 10.74
C ASN A 28 15.69 -12.63 10.02
N MET A 29 14.48 -12.19 10.33
CA MET A 29 13.95 -10.94 9.82
C MET A 29 14.88 -9.77 10.19
N VAL A 30 15.27 -8.96 9.21
CA VAL A 30 16.11 -7.77 9.41
C VAL A 30 15.22 -6.58 9.77
N VAL A 31 14.83 -6.50 11.05
CA VAL A 31 13.88 -5.52 11.57
C VAL A 31 14.30 -4.08 11.27
N SER A 32 15.59 -3.76 11.39
CA SER A 32 16.11 -2.41 11.11
C SER A 32 15.82 -1.95 9.68
N ILE A 33 15.94 -2.85 8.70
CA ILE A 33 15.65 -2.53 7.29
C ILE A 33 14.14 -2.39 7.07
N ILE A 34 13.32 -3.25 7.67
CA ILE A 34 11.87 -3.14 7.59
C ILE A 34 11.39 -1.82 8.19
N CYS A 35 11.89 -1.44 9.38
CA CYS A 35 11.59 -0.16 10.00
C CYS A 35 12.05 1.02 9.14
N ALA A 36 13.25 0.94 8.54
CA ALA A 36 13.75 1.98 7.66
C ALA A 36 12.89 2.17 6.41
N VAL A 37 12.46 1.07 5.78
CA VAL A 37 11.58 1.11 4.60
C VAL A 37 10.18 1.57 4.97
N ALA A 38 9.63 1.15 6.12
CA ALA A 38 8.35 1.62 6.64
C ALA A 38 8.37 3.12 6.97
N PHE A 39 9.46 3.61 7.57
CA PHE A 39 9.65 5.03 7.84
C PHE A 39 9.80 5.85 6.55
N ALA A 40 10.55 5.36 5.57
CA ALA A 40 10.62 5.99 4.26
C ALA A 40 9.26 6.03 3.55
N HIS A 41 8.43 4.98 3.74
CA HIS A 41 7.04 4.95 3.23
C HIS A 41 6.16 6.00 3.91
N LEU A 42 6.29 6.14 5.23
CA LEU A 42 5.60 7.21 5.97
C LEU A 42 5.95 8.57 5.39
N LEU A 43 7.23 8.87 5.18
CA LEU A 43 7.66 10.16 4.64
C LEU A 43 7.19 10.37 3.19
N ASN A 44 7.25 9.34 2.35
CA ASN A 44 6.78 9.38 0.97
C ASN A 44 5.28 9.71 0.90
N ASP A 45 4.45 8.98 1.65
CA ASP A 45 3.00 9.14 1.59
C ASP A 45 2.51 10.40 2.33
N LEU A 46 3.24 10.85 3.35
CA LEU A 46 3.03 12.14 3.99
C LEU A 46 3.18 13.29 2.97
N ILE A 47 4.22 13.25 2.16
CA ILE A 47 4.47 14.21 1.09
C ILE A 47 3.36 14.16 0.05
N GLN A 48 3.01 12.96 -0.41
CA GLN A 48 1.97 12.77 -1.43
C GLN A 48 0.61 13.26 -0.95
N ALA A 49 0.23 12.95 0.29
CA ALA A 49 -1.04 13.35 0.86
C ALA A 49 -1.14 14.87 1.12
N SER A 50 -0.01 15.58 1.21
CA SER A 50 0.00 17.03 1.35
C SER A 50 -0.47 17.75 0.07
N LEU A 51 -0.24 17.17 -1.11
CA LEU A 51 -0.60 17.81 -2.39
C LEU A 51 -2.13 18.05 -2.51
N PRO A 52 -3.02 17.04 -2.36
CA PRO A 52 -4.46 17.32 -2.39
C PRO A 52 -4.93 18.18 -1.22
N ALA A 53 -4.25 18.15 -0.08
CA ALA A 53 -4.61 18.98 1.06
C ALA A 53 -4.46 20.49 0.79
N ILE A 54 -3.58 20.88 -0.13
CA ILE A 54 -3.35 22.28 -0.50
C ILE A 54 -4.11 22.75 -1.76
N TYR A 55 -4.92 21.89 -2.38
CA TYR A 55 -5.70 22.29 -3.57
C TYR A 55 -6.57 23.54 -3.37
N PRO A 56 -7.26 23.76 -2.23
CA PRO A 56 -7.98 25.00 -2.01
C PRO A 56 -7.07 26.24 -2.10
N LEU A 57 -5.90 26.19 -1.46
CA LEU A 57 -4.91 27.27 -1.50
C LEU A 57 -4.42 27.54 -2.92
N LEU A 58 -4.11 26.48 -3.68
CA LEU A 58 -3.68 26.62 -5.08
C LEU A 58 -4.80 27.17 -5.97
N LYS A 59 -6.04 26.73 -5.72
CA LYS A 59 -7.22 27.22 -6.43
C LYS A 59 -7.38 28.73 -6.27
N ASP A 60 -7.24 29.22 -5.05
CA ASP A 60 -7.40 30.64 -4.74
C ASP A 60 -6.22 31.45 -5.29
N ASN A 61 -4.98 31.00 -5.09
CA ASN A 61 -3.77 31.70 -5.53
C ASN A 61 -3.69 31.87 -7.07
N PHE A 62 -4.15 30.90 -7.84
CA PHE A 62 -4.06 30.88 -9.30
C PHE A 62 -5.41 31.03 -10.00
N SER A 63 -6.50 31.28 -9.27
CA SER A 63 -7.87 31.38 -9.79
C SER A 63 -8.24 30.15 -10.65
N LEU A 64 -7.89 28.95 -10.17
CA LEU A 64 -8.07 27.71 -10.92
C LEU A 64 -9.54 27.28 -10.94
N SER A 65 -9.97 26.71 -12.07
CA SER A 65 -11.21 25.96 -12.14
C SER A 65 -11.10 24.61 -11.43
N PHE A 66 -12.23 24.00 -11.06
CA PHE A 66 -12.24 22.64 -10.53
C PHE A 66 -11.66 21.61 -11.52
N SER A 67 -11.88 21.83 -12.84
CA SER A 67 -11.27 21.01 -13.88
C SER A 67 -9.75 21.09 -13.88
N GLN A 68 -9.17 22.27 -13.63
CA GLN A 68 -7.72 22.43 -13.53
C GLN A 68 -7.16 21.76 -12.28
N ILE A 69 -7.85 21.85 -11.14
CA ILE A 69 -7.51 21.06 -9.93
C ILE A 69 -7.57 19.57 -10.22
N GLY A 70 -8.63 19.12 -10.91
CA GLY A 70 -8.76 17.73 -11.36
C GLY A 70 -7.61 17.30 -12.28
N LEU A 71 -7.11 18.20 -13.15
CA LEU A 71 -5.98 17.93 -14.03
C LEU A 71 -4.67 17.79 -13.26
N ILE A 72 -4.42 18.60 -12.22
CA ILE A 72 -3.25 18.42 -11.33
C ILE A 72 -3.29 17.04 -10.68
N SER A 73 -4.45 16.67 -10.13
CA SER A 73 -4.65 15.35 -9.51
C SER A 73 -4.43 14.22 -10.53
N LEU A 74 -4.99 14.36 -11.74
CA LEU A 74 -4.87 13.35 -12.79
C LEU A 74 -3.42 13.16 -13.23
N VAL A 75 -2.67 14.24 -13.47
CA VAL A 75 -1.25 14.17 -13.86
C VAL A 75 -0.44 13.48 -12.78
N TYR A 76 -0.64 13.85 -11.51
CA TYR A 76 0.00 13.17 -10.37
C TYR A 76 -0.35 11.68 -10.32
N GLN A 77 -1.63 11.33 -10.37
CA GLN A 77 -2.10 9.93 -10.24
C GLN A 77 -1.62 9.04 -11.40
N ILE A 78 -1.65 9.54 -12.63
CA ILE A 78 -1.19 8.78 -13.80
C ILE A 78 0.31 8.52 -13.70
N THR A 79 1.11 9.54 -13.38
CA THR A 79 2.57 9.38 -13.28
C THR A 79 2.96 8.52 -12.08
N ALA A 80 2.23 8.61 -10.96
CA ALA A 80 2.48 7.80 -9.79
C ALA A 80 2.08 6.32 -9.96
N SER A 81 1.00 6.02 -10.71
CA SER A 81 0.42 4.67 -10.75
C SER A 81 0.82 3.86 -11.98
N LEU A 82 0.74 4.43 -13.17
CA LEU A 82 0.93 3.67 -14.41
C LEU A 82 2.36 3.19 -14.64
N LEU A 83 3.34 3.92 -14.10
CA LEU A 83 4.76 3.55 -14.25
C LEU A 83 5.18 2.41 -13.31
N GLN A 84 4.47 2.18 -12.20
CA GLN A 84 4.87 1.20 -11.18
C GLN A 84 5.04 -0.23 -11.71
N PRO A 85 4.11 -0.81 -12.49
CA PRO A 85 4.26 -2.18 -13.01
C PRO A 85 5.46 -2.31 -13.94
N TRP A 86 5.71 -1.29 -14.77
CA TRP A 86 6.82 -1.29 -15.72
C TRP A 86 8.18 -1.17 -15.02
N ILE A 87 8.26 -0.30 -14.02
CA ILE A 87 9.45 -0.15 -13.18
C ILE A 87 9.73 -1.47 -12.45
N GLY A 88 8.71 -2.06 -11.81
CA GLY A 88 8.85 -3.33 -11.12
C GLY A 88 9.29 -4.47 -12.06
N LEU A 89 8.71 -4.55 -13.27
CA LEU A 89 9.11 -5.54 -14.28
C LEU A 89 10.57 -5.37 -14.73
N TYR A 90 11.00 -4.11 -14.94
CA TYR A 90 12.38 -3.80 -15.31
C TYR A 90 13.36 -4.17 -14.20
N THR A 91 13.06 -3.79 -12.97
CA THR A 91 13.95 -3.97 -11.82
C THR A 91 13.98 -5.42 -11.30
N ASP A 92 12.95 -6.22 -11.57
CA ASP A 92 12.99 -7.67 -11.33
C ASP A 92 14.05 -8.38 -12.21
N LYS A 93 14.27 -7.87 -13.44
CA LYS A 93 15.28 -8.39 -14.36
C LYS A 93 16.65 -7.75 -14.16
N HIS A 94 16.65 -6.45 -13.85
CA HIS A 94 17.84 -5.62 -13.72
C HIS A 94 17.81 -4.89 -12.37
N PRO A 95 18.17 -5.55 -11.26
CA PRO A 95 18.11 -4.95 -9.93
C PRO A 95 18.87 -3.62 -9.86
N LYS A 96 18.18 -2.56 -9.48
CA LYS A 96 18.71 -1.19 -9.38
C LYS A 96 18.43 -0.61 -7.99
N PRO A 97 19.12 -1.06 -6.94
CA PRO A 97 18.82 -0.65 -5.56
C PRO A 97 18.80 0.86 -5.33
N TYR A 98 19.64 1.60 -6.05
CA TYR A 98 19.68 3.07 -5.94
C TYR A 98 18.53 3.80 -6.65
N LEU A 99 17.62 3.08 -7.30
CA LEU A 99 16.40 3.67 -7.88
C LEU A 99 15.49 4.26 -6.77
N LEU A 100 15.51 3.68 -5.55
CA LEU A 100 14.76 4.19 -4.40
C LEU A 100 15.15 5.63 -4.02
N PRO A 101 16.42 5.92 -3.64
CA PRO A 101 16.81 7.29 -3.33
C PRO A 101 16.74 8.22 -4.54
N LEU A 102 16.98 7.74 -5.76
CA LEU A 102 16.85 8.55 -6.98
C LEU A 102 15.39 9.01 -7.19
N GLY A 103 14.41 8.11 -7.04
CA GLY A 103 13.00 8.49 -7.11
C GLY A 103 12.62 9.54 -6.06
N MET A 104 13.10 9.36 -4.83
CA MET A 104 12.85 10.34 -3.77
C MET A 104 13.53 11.70 -4.02
N ILE A 105 14.67 11.73 -4.71
CA ILE A 105 15.30 12.99 -5.19
C ILE A 105 14.41 13.67 -6.23
N VAL A 106 13.80 12.92 -7.15
CA VAL A 106 12.83 13.47 -8.12
C VAL A 106 11.62 14.05 -7.38
N THR A 107 11.09 13.36 -6.36
CA THR A 107 10.02 13.89 -5.51
C THR A 107 10.46 15.17 -4.78
N LEU A 108 11.66 15.21 -4.22
CA LEU A 108 12.23 16.41 -3.56
C LEU A 108 12.28 17.59 -4.52
N ILE A 109 12.76 17.40 -5.75
CA ILE A 109 12.77 18.44 -6.79
C ILE A 109 11.34 18.87 -7.10
N GLY A 110 10.40 17.92 -7.24
CA GLY A 110 9.00 18.20 -7.49
C GLY A 110 8.37 19.10 -6.43
N ILE A 111 8.67 18.85 -5.13
CA ILE A 111 8.21 19.70 -4.02
C ILE A 111 8.84 21.11 -4.13
N GLY A 112 10.14 21.20 -4.42
CA GLY A 112 10.81 22.48 -4.62
C GLY A 112 10.17 23.28 -5.75
N VAL A 113 9.86 22.63 -6.88
CA VAL A 113 9.15 23.25 -8.01
C VAL A 113 7.74 23.67 -7.58
N LEU A 114 7.02 22.85 -6.81
CA LEU A 114 5.68 23.19 -6.28
C LEU A 114 5.72 24.46 -5.42
N ALA A 115 6.73 24.58 -4.55
CA ALA A 115 6.87 25.69 -3.63
C ALA A 115 7.01 27.05 -4.34
N ILE A 116 7.71 27.07 -5.46
CA ILE A 116 8.01 28.31 -6.23
C ILE A 116 7.23 28.41 -7.55
N ALA A 117 6.27 27.50 -7.80
CA ALA A 117 5.52 27.47 -9.04
C ALA A 117 4.79 28.80 -9.29
N PRO A 118 5.08 29.53 -10.39
CA PRO A 118 4.46 30.79 -10.68
C PRO A 118 3.21 30.66 -11.57
N SER A 119 2.90 29.48 -12.07
CA SER A 119 1.81 29.27 -13.02
C SER A 119 1.25 27.84 -12.94
N PHE A 120 0.02 27.67 -13.46
CA PHE A 120 -0.65 26.40 -13.55
C PHE A 120 0.18 25.32 -14.28
N THR A 121 0.87 25.69 -15.37
CA THR A 121 1.71 24.74 -16.12
C THR A 121 2.86 24.21 -15.25
N ILE A 122 3.47 25.07 -14.43
CA ILE A 122 4.55 24.65 -13.52
C ILE A 122 3.99 23.80 -12.36
N LEU A 123 2.75 24.05 -11.92
CA LEU A 123 2.06 23.15 -10.96
C LEU A 123 1.88 21.74 -11.54
N LEU A 124 1.53 21.62 -12.83
CA LEU A 124 1.45 20.32 -13.51
C LEU A 124 2.81 19.61 -13.58
N VAL A 125 3.88 20.37 -13.87
CA VAL A 125 5.26 19.82 -13.87
C VAL A 125 5.64 19.34 -12.48
N ALA A 126 5.35 20.12 -11.43
CA ALA A 126 5.59 19.72 -10.05
C ALA A 126 4.84 18.42 -9.68
N ALA A 127 3.55 18.36 -10.02
CA ALA A 127 2.72 17.18 -9.80
C ALA A 127 3.27 15.93 -10.53
N ALA A 128 3.70 16.09 -11.78
CA ALA A 128 4.31 15.04 -12.58
C ALA A 128 5.63 14.53 -11.94
N LEU A 129 6.50 15.44 -11.49
CA LEU A 129 7.76 15.08 -10.83
C LEU A 129 7.51 14.32 -9.53
N ILE A 130 6.58 14.77 -8.69
CA ILE A 130 6.20 14.08 -7.45
C ILE A 130 5.68 12.68 -7.78
N GLY A 131 4.82 12.55 -8.80
CA GLY A 131 4.28 11.27 -9.22
C GLY A 131 5.33 10.31 -9.78
N ILE A 132 6.22 10.78 -10.68
CA ILE A 132 7.32 9.99 -11.23
C ILE A 132 8.25 9.49 -10.11
N GLY A 133 8.62 10.37 -9.17
CA GLY A 133 9.44 9.98 -8.03
C GLY A 133 8.78 8.89 -7.19
N SER A 134 7.49 9.03 -6.88
CA SER A 134 6.71 8.05 -6.15
C SER A 134 6.55 6.72 -6.87
N SER A 135 6.45 6.72 -8.20
CA SER A 135 6.24 5.50 -9.00
C SER A 135 7.36 4.48 -8.85
N THR A 136 8.57 4.91 -8.53
CA THR A 136 9.71 4.02 -8.29
C THR A 136 9.70 3.41 -6.89
N PHE A 137 9.05 4.10 -5.94
CA PHE A 137 9.15 3.76 -4.52
C PHE A 137 8.44 2.46 -4.18
N HIS A 138 7.13 2.34 -4.49
CA HIS A 138 6.30 1.22 -4.00
C HIS A 138 6.77 -0.17 -4.49
N PRO A 139 7.08 -0.39 -5.79
CA PRO A 139 7.54 -1.70 -6.25
C PRO A 139 8.89 -2.08 -5.63
N GLU A 140 9.84 -1.15 -5.56
CA GLU A 140 11.18 -1.41 -5.05
C GLU A 140 11.20 -1.56 -3.52
N ALA A 141 10.50 -0.69 -2.79
CA ALA A 141 10.44 -0.75 -1.33
C ALA A 141 9.72 -2.03 -0.83
N SER A 142 8.63 -2.43 -1.49
CA SER A 142 7.94 -3.70 -1.21
C SER A 142 8.86 -4.91 -1.47
N ARG A 143 9.69 -4.85 -2.53
CA ARG A 143 10.69 -5.88 -2.82
C ARG A 143 11.76 -5.97 -1.72
N VAL A 144 12.28 -4.83 -1.26
CA VAL A 144 13.24 -4.77 -0.15
C VAL A 144 12.63 -5.31 1.14
N ALA A 145 11.39 -4.92 1.48
CA ALA A 145 10.67 -5.44 2.63
C ALA A 145 10.54 -6.97 2.57
N ARG A 146 10.24 -7.53 1.39
CA ARG A 146 10.20 -8.98 1.18
C ARG A 146 11.56 -9.63 1.38
N PHE A 147 12.65 -9.05 0.89
CA PHE A 147 14.01 -9.57 1.10
C PHE A 147 14.42 -9.55 2.57
N ALA A 148 14.08 -8.49 3.29
CA ALA A 148 14.39 -8.35 4.71
C ALA A 148 13.49 -9.17 5.65
N SER A 149 12.46 -9.83 5.13
CA SER A 149 11.38 -10.47 5.93
C SER A 149 11.78 -11.73 6.69
N GLY A 150 12.88 -12.41 6.28
CA GLY A 150 13.24 -13.71 6.84
C GLY A 150 12.14 -14.78 6.72
N GLY A 151 11.36 -14.75 5.61
CA GLY A 151 10.23 -15.65 5.39
C GLY A 151 8.89 -15.18 5.99
N ARG A 152 8.89 -14.16 6.87
CA ARG A 152 7.69 -13.57 7.46
C ARG A 152 7.12 -12.46 6.57
N PHE A 153 6.75 -12.82 5.35
CA PHE A 153 6.38 -11.88 4.27
C PHE A 153 5.22 -10.97 4.63
N GLY A 154 4.18 -11.50 5.27
CA GLY A 154 3.02 -10.74 5.68
C GLY A 154 3.35 -9.71 6.75
N THR A 155 4.13 -10.07 7.77
CA THR A 155 4.58 -9.16 8.82
C THR A 155 5.39 -7.99 8.24
N ALA A 156 6.35 -8.28 7.34
CA ALA A 156 7.17 -7.27 6.70
C ALA A 156 6.33 -6.32 5.82
N GLN A 157 5.41 -6.88 5.03
CA GLN A 157 4.53 -6.09 4.16
C GLN A 157 3.54 -5.25 4.98
N SER A 158 3.02 -5.76 6.10
CA SER A 158 2.16 -4.97 6.99
C SER A 158 2.90 -3.82 7.64
N ALA A 159 4.11 -4.05 8.15
CA ALA A 159 4.93 -2.98 8.71
C ALA A 159 5.21 -1.87 7.68
N PHE A 160 5.52 -2.26 6.43
CA PHE A 160 5.66 -1.34 5.32
C PHE A 160 4.39 -0.51 5.07
N GLN A 161 3.21 -1.17 5.03
CA GLN A 161 1.93 -0.49 4.80
C GLN A 161 1.51 0.44 5.95
N VAL A 162 1.82 0.08 7.19
CA VAL A 162 1.56 0.96 8.35
C VAL A 162 2.30 2.29 8.20
N GLY A 163 3.55 2.25 7.68
CA GLY A 163 4.28 3.46 7.35
C GLY A 163 3.49 4.36 6.41
N GLY A 164 3.10 3.86 5.24
CA GLY A 164 2.34 4.63 4.24
C GLY A 164 1.02 5.17 4.78
N ASN A 165 0.20 4.32 5.41
CA ASN A 165 -1.09 4.74 5.96
C ASN A 165 -0.93 5.82 7.04
N SER A 166 0.12 5.72 7.88
CA SER A 166 0.42 6.75 8.88
C SER A 166 0.84 8.07 8.21
N GLY A 167 1.67 7.99 7.17
CA GLY A 167 2.07 9.16 6.38
C GLY A 167 0.87 9.85 5.74
N SER A 168 -0.01 9.07 5.10
CA SER A 168 -1.23 9.57 4.47
C SER A 168 -2.18 10.25 5.46
N ALA A 169 -2.23 9.80 6.72
CA ALA A 169 -3.01 10.46 7.77
C ALA A 169 -2.34 11.75 8.27
N ILE A 170 -1.03 11.76 8.46
CA ILE A 170 -0.26 12.90 8.99
C ILE A 170 -0.10 14.01 7.96
N GLY A 171 0.01 13.70 6.66
CA GLY A 171 0.27 14.66 5.59
C GLY A 171 -0.69 15.85 5.58
N PRO A 172 -2.01 15.65 5.50
CA PRO A 172 -3.00 16.73 5.54
C PRO A 172 -2.95 17.55 6.84
N LEU A 173 -2.67 16.91 7.98
CA LEU A 173 -2.54 17.59 9.26
C LEU A 173 -1.36 18.56 9.24
N LEU A 174 -0.19 18.14 8.77
CA LEU A 174 0.98 19.02 8.62
C LEU A 174 0.75 20.09 7.56
N ALA A 175 0.05 19.78 6.48
CA ALA A 175 -0.32 20.79 5.48
C ALA A 175 -1.20 21.89 6.09
N ALA A 176 -2.16 21.54 6.92
CA ALA A 176 -3.03 22.50 7.63
C ALA A 176 -2.27 23.39 8.62
N ILE A 177 -1.24 22.86 9.27
CA ILE A 177 -0.45 23.57 10.29
C ILE A 177 0.68 24.41 9.65
N ILE A 178 1.31 23.89 8.57
CA ILE A 178 2.51 24.49 7.98
C ILE A 178 2.18 25.27 6.71
N ILE A 179 1.42 24.65 5.78
CA ILE A 179 1.26 25.26 4.44
C ILE A 179 0.12 26.28 4.44
N VAL A 180 -1.02 25.94 5.03
CA VAL A 180 -2.20 26.81 4.99
C VAL A 180 -1.93 28.19 5.62
N PRO A 181 -1.28 28.31 6.81
CA PRO A 181 -1.01 29.62 7.41
C PRO A 181 0.09 30.43 6.70
N TYR A 182 1.09 29.74 6.12
CA TYR A 182 2.29 30.41 5.56
C TYR A 182 2.33 30.42 4.02
N GLY A 183 1.27 29.90 3.39
CA GLY A 183 1.12 29.93 1.93
C GLY A 183 1.93 28.88 1.18
N GLN A 184 1.84 28.93 -0.16
CA GLN A 184 2.41 27.95 -1.08
C GLN A 184 3.91 27.70 -0.85
N MET A 185 4.71 28.75 -0.62
CA MET A 185 6.16 28.61 -0.42
C MET A 185 6.50 27.75 0.81
N ALA A 186 5.61 27.64 1.80
CA ALA A 186 5.79 26.78 2.96
C ALA A 186 5.79 25.28 2.61
N THR A 187 5.37 24.90 1.39
CA THR A 187 5.56 23.52 0.91
C THR A 187 7.03 23.14 0.85
N ALA A 188 7.95 24.11 0.74
CA ALA A 188 9.40 23.86 0.80
C ALA A 188 9.84 23.16 2.09
N TRP A 189 9.14 23.32 3.22
CA TRP A 189 9.43 22.60 4.46
C TRP A 189 9.31 21.08 4.30
N PHE A 190 8.46 20.61 3.39
CA PHE A 190 8.33 19.19 3.10
C PHE A 190 9.56 18.60 2.39
N MET A 191 10.44 19.44 1.83
CA MET A 191 11.74 19.00 1.30
C MET A 191 12.63 18.40 2.39
N ILE A 192 12.47 18.82 3.66
CA ILE A 192 13.20 18.23 4.78
C ILE A 192 12.81 16.75 4.95
N PHE A 193 11.53 16.43 4.86
CA PHE A 193 11.05 15.04 4.93
C PHE A 193 11.54 14.22 3.74
N ALA A 194 11.50 14.80 2.54
CA ALA A 194 12.04 14.15 1.33
C ALA A 194 13.54 13.90 1.46
N PHE A 195 14.32 14.87 1.96
CA PHE A 195 15.75 14.72 2.17
C PHE A 195 16.07 13.62 3.20
N ILE A 196 15.36 13.58 4.33
CA ILE A 196 15.50 12.50 5.32
C ILE A 196 15.20 11.15 4.67
N ALA A 197 14.14 11.06 3.85
CA ALA A 197 13.81 9.85 3.13
C ALA A 197 14.92 9.43 2.14
N VAL A 198 15.53 10.38 1.40
CA VAL A 198 16.70 10.09 0.55
C VAL A 198 17.84 9.48 1.35
N CYS A 199 18.19 10.06 2.51
CA CYS A 199 19.28 9.55 3.37
C CYS A 199 18.98 8.13 3.88
N VAL A 200 17.74 7.87 4.33
CA VAL A 200 17.31 6.54 4.78
C VAL A 200 17.34 5.55 3.63
N LEU A 201 16.78 5.89 2.49
CA LEU A 201 16.73 5.01 1.32
C LEU A 201 18.11 4.73 0.74
N PHE A 202 19.03 5.67 0.82
CA PHE A 202 20.42 5.45 0.42
C PHE A 202 21.08 4.34 1.26
N LYS A 203 20.90 4.37 2.59
CA LYS A 203 21.38 3.29 3.50
C LYS A 203 20.70 1.95 3.21
N VAL A 204 19.39 1.96 2.93
CA VAL A 204 18.63 0.77 2.53
C VAL A 204 19.19 0.21 1.22
N SER A 205 19.49 1.06 0.24
CA SER A 205 20.09 0.65 -1.04
C SER A 205 21.48 0.03 -0.86
N GLN A 206 22.35 0.60 -0.01
CA GLN A 206 23.65 0.02 0.31
C GLN A 206 23.50 -1.38 0.93
N TRP A 207 22.55 -1.55 1.85
CA TRP A 207 22.26 -2.86 2.43
C TRP A 207 21.79 -3.85 1.36
N THR A 208 20.89 -3.41 0.48
CA THR A 208 20.35 -4.25 -0.60
C THR A 208 21.44 -4.72 -1.55
N VAL A 209 22.37 -3.84 -1.97
CA VAL A 209 23.53 -4.21 -2.79
C VAL A 209 24.36 -5.31 -2.11
N LYS A 210 24.62 -5.14 -0.82
CA LYS A 210 25.49 -6.06 -0.06
C LYS A 210 24.90 -7.44 0.16
N TYR A 211 23.58 -7.52 0.34
CA TYR A 211 22.92 -8.73 0.80
C TYR A 211 21.98 -9.38 -0.23
N ALA A 212 21.60 -8.69 -1.33
CA ALA A 212 20.64 -9.21 -2.31
C ALA A 212 21.07 -10.54 -2.94
N HIS A 213 22.35 -10.71 -3.25
CA HIS A 213 22.88 -11.96 -3.83
C HIS A 213 22.72 -13.18 -2.91
N LYS A 214 22.83 -13.00 -1.59
CA LYS A 214 22.66 -14.09 -0.60
C LYS A 214 21.21 -14.51 -0.44
N ILE A 215 20.28 -13.57 -0.65
CA ILE A 215 18.85 -13.79 -0.43
C ILE A 215 18.21 -14.45 -1.65
N VAL A 216 18.60 -14.03 -2.87
CA VAL A 216 18.06 -14.59 -4.12
C VAL A 216 18.41 -16.07 -4.28
N SER A 217 19.59 -16.52 -3.84
CA SER A 217 19.99 -17.93 -3.93
C SER A 217 19.14 -18.86 -3.06
N ASN A 218 18.63 -18.36 -1.91
CA ASN A 218 17.84 -19.14 -0.97
C ASN A 218 16.31 -19.09 -1.26
N ALA A 219 15.84 -18.07 -1.98
CA ALA A 219 14.41 -17.91 -2.29
C ALA A 219 13.92 -18.78 -3.47
N ALA A 220 14.84 -19.37 -4.24
CA ALA A 220 14.50 -20.13 -5.45
C ALA A 220 13.96 -21.55 -5.20
N SER A 221 14.03 -22.08 -3.95
CA SER A 221 13.91 -23.53 -3.72
C SER A 221 12.53 -24.06 -3.35
N THR A 222 11.50 -23.24 -3.02
CA THR A 222 10.23 -23.79 -2.48
C THR A 222 8.97 -22.98 -2.76
N GLN A 223 8.87 -22.24 -3.87
CA GLN A 223 7.63 -21.48 -4.14
C GLN A 223 6.71 -22.24 -5.09
N TYR A 224 5.50 -22.58 -4.59
CA TYR A 224 4.43 -23.15 -5.39
C TYR A 224 3.98 -22.13 -6.45
N LYS A 225 4.29 -22.39 -7.71
CA LYS A 225 3.96 -21.51 -8.82
C LYS A 225 2.58 -21.86 -9.39
N LEU A 226 1.64 -20.93 -9.29
CA LEU A 226 0.38 -21.05 -10.04
C LEU A 226 0.65 -20.92 -11.54
N GLN A 227 -0.02 -21.75 -12.36
CA GLN A 227 0.18 -21.76 -13.82
C GLN A 227 -1.16 -21.81 -14.57
N GLY A 228 -1.13 -21.37 -15.82
CA GLY A 228 -2.25 -21.48 -16.75
C GLY A 228 -3.54 -20.83 -16.22
N LYS A 229 -4.66 -21.52 -16.36
CA LYS A 229 -5.99 -21.05 -15.96
C LYS A 229 -6.09 -20.70 -14.47
N MET A 230 -5.30 -21.39 -13.62
CA MET A 230 -5.30 -21.18 -12.18
C MET A 230 -4.67 -19.85 -11.79
N LEU A 231 -3.59 -19.45 -12.46
CA LEU A 231 -2.97 -18.12 -12.29
C LEU A 231 -3.89 -17.02 -12.77
N ILE A 232 -4.49 -17.15 -13.96
CA ILE A 232 -5.44 -16.15 -14.51
C ILE A 232 -6.60 -15.97 -13.54
N ARG A 233 -7.19 -17.06 -13.06
CA ARG A 233 -8.27 -17.02 -12.06
C ARG A 233 -7.86 -16.27 -10.78
N ALA A 234 -6.66 -16.55 -10.25
CA ALA A 234 -6.14 -15.88 -9.06
C ALA A 234 -6.00 -14.38 -9.29
N LEU A 235 -5.40 -13.96 -10.41
CA LEU A 235 -5.21 -12.54 -10.75
C LEU A 235 -6.54 -11.80 -10.97
N VAL A 236 -7.50 -12.41 -11.66
CA VAL A 236 -8.84 -11.80 -11.86
C VAL A 236 -9.54 -11.61 -10.52
N ILE A 237 -9.53 -12.62 -9.64
CA ILE A 237 -10.13 -12.50 -8.32
C ILE A 237 -9.41 -11.40 -7.52
N MET A 238 -8.08 -11.34 -7.57
CA MET A 238 -7.33 -10.27 -6.90
C MET A 238 -7.72 -8.89 -7.42
N CYS A 239 -7.91 -8.70 -8.72
CA CYS A 239 -8.40 -7.44 -9.28
C CYS A 239 -9.80 -7.06 -8.74
N ILE A 240 -10.71 -8.03 -8.65
CA ILE A 240 -12.06 -7.82 -8.07
C ILE A 240 -11.95 -7.40 -6.60
N LEU A 241 -11.10 -8.05 -5.82
CA LEU A 241 -10.90 -7.74 -4.40
C LEU A 241 -10.25 -6.37 -4.19
N VAL A 242 -9.26 -6.01 -5.02
CA VAL A 242 -8.64 -4.66 -5.00
C VAL A 242 -9.70 -3.60 -5.35
N LEU A 243 -10.49 -3.82 -6.41
CA LEU A 243 -11.58 -2.94 -6.79
C LEU A 243 -12.56 -2.75 -5.63
N ALA A 244 -13.04 -3.83 -5.03
CA ALA A 244 -14.01 -3.77 -3.93
C ALA A 244 -13.43 -2.99 -2.73
N LYS A 245 -12.21 -3.34 -2.30
CA LYS A 245 -11.57 -2.72 -1.17
C LYS A 245 -11.36 -1.22 -1.38
N PHE A 246 -10.73 -0.84 -2.49
CA PHE A 246 -10.31 0.55 -2.69
C PHE A 246 -11.45 1.45 -3.14
N THR A 247 -12.51 0.93 -3.76
CA THR A 247 -13.76 1.69 -3.97
C THR A 247 -14.44 1.99 -2.63
N TYR A 248 -14.52 1.01 -1.71
CA TYR A 248 -15.10 1.24 -0.39
C TYR A 248 -14.27 2.22 0.45
N ILE A 249 -12.93 2.07 0.47
CA ILE A 249 -12.06 3.01 1.17
C ILE A 249 -12.16 4.41 0.55
N ALA A 250 -12.19 4.52 -0.79
CA ALA A 250 -12.33 5.80 -1.48
C ALA A 250 -13.66 6.50 -1.14
N SER A 251 -14.76 5.76 -0.97
CA SER A 251 -16.04 6.35 -0.55
C SER A 251 -15.93 7.00 0.82
N LEU A 252 -15.31 6.34 1.78
CA LEU A 252 -15.10 6.89 3.12
C LEU A 252 -14.05 8.01 3.13
N SER A 253 -12.91 7.82 2.48
CA SER A 253 -11.83 8.81 2.51
C SER A 253 -12.20 10.13 1.83
N ASN A 254 -13.02 10.11 0.77
CA ASN A 254 -13.36 11.31 0.02
C ASN A 254 -14.72 11.92 0.39
N TYR A 255 -15.68 11.09 0.83
CA TYR A 255 -17.07 11.54 0.95
C TYR A 255 -17.65 11.41 2.37
N TYR A 256 -16.92 10.81 3.32
CA TYR A 256 -17.43 10.60 4.67
C TYR A 256 -17.75 11.89 5.42
N THR A 257 -16.90 12.91 5.28
CA THR A 257 -17.15 14.23 5.88
C THR A 257 -18.44 14.86 5.34
N PHE A 258 -18.64 14.80 4.04
CA PHE A 258 -19.87 15.30 3.40
C PHE A 258 -21.09 14.52 3.87
N TYR A 259 -21.00 13.19 3.95
CA TYR A 259 -22.08 12.34 4.45
C TYR A 259 -22.45 12.67 5.90
N LEU A 260 -21.47 12.88 6.77
CA LEU A 260 -21.71 13.23 8.18
C LEU A 260 -22.33 14.62 8.32
N MET A 261 -21.87 15.58 7.52
CA MET A 261 -22.42 16.95 7.53
C MET A 261 -23.84 16.97 7.00
N ASP A 262 -24.13 16.26 5.92
CA ASP A 262 -25.45 16.21 5.30
C ASP A 262 -26.47 15.49 6.18
N LYS A 263 -26.17 14.29 6.63
CA LYS A 263 -27.10 13.44 7.38
C LYS A 263 -27.29 13.86 8.84
N PHE A 264 -26.21 14.27 9.51
CA PHE A 264 -26.21 14.52 10.97
C PHE A 264 -26.00 15.98 11.33
N GLN A 265 -25.86 16.88 10.34
CA GLN A 265 -25.68 18.33 10.53
C GLN A 265 -24.52 18.66 11.47
N VAL A 266 -23.45 17.84 11.46
CA VAL A 266 -22.26 18.10 12.27
C VAL A 266 -21.38 19.15 11.60
N SER A 267 -20.61 19.89 12.39
CA SER A 267 -19.65 20.86 11.86
C SER A 267 -18.54 20.16 11.06
N LEU A 268 -17.91 20.89 10.11
CA LEU A 268 -16.78 20.39 9.34
C LEU A 268 -15.63 19.90 10.24
N GLN A 269 -15.38 20.60 11.34
CA GLN A 269 -14.32 20.20 12.29
C GLN A 269 -14.59 18.83 12.90
N HIS A 270 -15.81 18.58 13.39
CA HIS A 270 -16.17 17.27 13.92
C HIS A 270 -16.16 16.17 12.84
N ALA A 271 -16.63 16.47 11.64
CA ALA A 271 -16.58 15.52 10.53
C ALA A 271 -15.15 15.12 10.18
N GLN A 272 -14.20 16.07 10.20
CA GLN A 272 -12.77 15.79 10.00
C GLN A 272 -12.16 14.96 11.13
N LEU A 273 -12.54 15.19 12.39
CA LEU A 273 -12.10 14.35 13.52
C LEU A 273 -12.60 12.90 13.38
N TYR A 274 -13.83 12.72 12.92
CA TYR A 274 -14.37 11.37 12.65
C TYR A 274 -13.68 10.69 11.45
N LEU A 275 -13.33 11.45 10.40
CA LEU A 275 -12.52 10.95 9.30
C LEU A 275 -11.12 10.54 9.78
N PHE A 276 -10.47 11.37 10.61
CA PHE A 276 -9.18 11.01 11.21
C PHE A 276 -9.29 9.72 12.04
N ALA A 277 -10.33 9.57 12.86
CA ALA A 277 -10.56 8.35 13.65
C ALA A 277 -10.70 7.11 12.76
N PHE A 278 -11.41 7.22 11.63
CA PHE A 278 -11.48 6.15 10.61
C PHE A 278 -10.11 5.82 10.02
N LEU A 279 -9.34 6.84 9.59
CA LEU A 279 -8.01 6.63 9.00
C LEU A 279 -7.00 6.06 10.02
N ALA A 280 -7.09 6.46 11.28
CA ALA A 280 -6.28 5.88 12.36
C ALA A 280 -6.63 4.40 12.58
N ALA A 281 -7.92 4.04 12.55
CA ALA A 281 -8.35 2.65 12.62
C ALA A 281 -7.83 1.82 11.42
N VAL A 282 -7.82 2.38 10.21
CA VAL A 282 -7.21 1.77 9.01
C VAL A 282 -5.72 1.52 9.23
N ALA A 283 -4.98 2.49 9.77
CA ALA A 283 -3.54 2.33 10.05
C ALA A 283 -3.28 1.21 11.06
N VAL A 284 -4.04 1.19 12.18
CA VAL A 284 -3.94 0.14 13.22
C VAL A 284 -4.28 -1.24 12.66
N GLY A 285 -5.38 -1.36 11.91
CA GLY A 285 -5.83 -2.64 11.34
C GLY A 285 -4.84 -3.22 10.32
N THR A 286 -4.13 -2.37 9.60
CA THR A 286 -3.11 -2.80 8.63
C THR A 286 -1.98 -3.58 9.31
N PHE A 287 -1.59 -3.21 10.53
CA PHE A 287 -0.52 -3.89 11.28
C PHE A 287 -0.87 -5.36 11.60
N GLY A 288 -2.13 -5.62 11.98
CA GLY A 288 -2.56 -6.97 12.38
C GLY A 288 -2.58 -7.99 11.24
N GLY A 289 -2.88 -7.55 10.02
CA GLY A 289 -3.12 -8.44 8.88
C GLY A 289 -1.94 -9.31 8.46
N GLY A 290 -0.73 -8.80 8.55
CA GLY A 290 0.48 -9.51 8.16
C GLY A 290 0.87 -10.65 9.10
N PRO A 291 1.08 -10.39 10.40
CA PRO A 291 1.41 -11.44 11.37
C PRO A 291 0.34 -12.54 11.45
N ILE A 292 -0.94 -12.16 11.35
CA ILE A 292 -2.04 -13.12 11.30
C ILE A 292 -1.94 -13.94 10.00
N GLY A 293 -1.71 -13.30 8.86
CA GLY A 293 -1.57 -13.97 7.56
C GLY A 293 -0.38 -14.91 7.47
N ASP A 294 0.72 -14.63 8.19
CA ASP A 294 1.86 -15.53 8.30
C ASP A 294 1.54 -16.82 9.08
N LYS A 295 0.57 -16.75 10.01
CA LYS A 295 0.14 -17.88 10.85
C LYS A 295 -1.01 -18.70 10.23
N ILE A 296 -2.09 -18.05 9.80
CA ILE A 296 -3.32 -18.73 9.35
C ILE A 296 -3.46 -18.78 7.81
N GLY A 297 -2.51 -18.17 7.08
CA GLY A 297 -2.50 -18.11 5.61
C GLY A 297 -3.19 -16.87 5.01
N ARG A 298 -2.73 -16.48 3.82
CA ARG A 298 -3.15 -15.25 3.14
C ARG A 298 -4.64 -15.24 2.80
N LYS A 299 -5.13 -16.35 2.23
CA LYS A 299 -6.55 -16.50 1.85
C LYS A 299 -7.49 -16.32 3.05
N ALA A 300 -7.14 -16.87 4.21
CA ALA A 300 -7.95 -16.75 5.42
C ALA A 300 -8.05 -15.29 5.88
N VAL A 301 -6.93 -14.54 5.90
CA VAL A 301 -6.96 -13.12 6.27
C VAL A 301 -7.80 -12.30 5.31
N ILE A 302 -7.65 -12.51 3.99
CA ILE A 302 -8.46 -11.80 2.99
C ILE A 302 -9.95 -12.09 3.23
N TRP A 303 -10.31 -13.35 3.46
CA TRP A 303 -11.68 -13.77 3.73
C TRP A 303 -12.26 -13.12 4.99
N ILE A 304 -11.53 -13.21 6.11
CA ILE A 304 -11.93 -12.60 7.39
C ILE A 304 -12.07 -11.09 7.26
N SER A 305 -11.17 -10.43 6.51
CA SER A 305 -11.21 -8.98 6.35
C SER A 305 -12.44 -8.50 5.60
N PHE A 306 -12.83 -9.16 4.52
CA PHE A 306 -14.01 -8.77 3.76
C PHE A 306 -15.32 -9.15 4.46
N LEU A 307 -15.44 -10.37 4.98
CA LEU A 307 -16.66 -10.80 5.66
C LEU A 307 -16.80 -10.18 7.04
N GLY A 308 -15.68 -10.03 7.76
CA GLY A 308 -15.71 -9.41 9.10
C GLY A 308 -16.14 -7.95 9.09
N MET A 309 -15.79 -7.19 8.03
CA MET A 309 -16.23 -5.81 7.90
C MET A 309 -17.67 -5.66 7.38
N LEU A 310 -18.19 -6.69 6.69
CA LEU A 310 -19.48 -6.62 5.99
C LEU A 310 -20.67 -6.18 6.88
N PRO A 311 -20.90 -6.73 8.10
CA PRO A 311 -22.00 -6.29 8.94
C PRO A 311 -21.90 -4.80 9.29
N PHE A 312 -20.70 -4.29 9.57
CA PHE A 312 -20.49 -2.89 9.90
C PHE A 312 -20.72 -1.98 8.69
N ALA A 313 -20.27 -2.41 7.50
CA ALA A 313 -20.54 -1.67 6.25
C ALA A 313 -22.02 -1.58 5.95
N LEU A 314 -22.77 -2.69 6.08
CA LEU A 314 -24.20 -2.74 5.81
C LEU A 314 -25.03 -1.93 6.81
N MET A 315 -24.63 -1.90 8.08
CA MET A 315 -25.33 -1.18 9.14
C MET A 315 -25.02 0.33 9.14
N LEU A 316 -23.86 0.74 8.64
CA LEU A 316 -23.40 2.13 8.68
C LEU A 316 -24.42 3.14 8.14
N PRO A 317 -25.05 2.96 6.95
CA PRO A 317 -25.98 3.93 6.40
C PRO A 317 -27.28 4.09 7.20
N TYR A 318 -27.60 3.16 8.08
CA TYR A 318 -28.85 3.13 8.86
C TYR A 318 -28.66 3.50 10.35
N ALA A 319 -27.39 3.72 10.76
CA ALA A 319 -27.04 4.00 12.13
C ALA A 319 -27.21 5.49 12.50
N ASN A 320 -27.26 5.79 13.81
CA ASN A 320 -27.10 7.14 14.33
C ASN A 320 -25.63 7.58 14.27
N LEU A 321 -25.33 8.84 14.58
CA LEU A 321 -23.99 9.41 14.48
C LEU A 321 -22.94 8.57 15.22
N PHE A 322 -23.18 8.22 16.48
CA PHE A 322 -22.23 7.46 17.30
C PHE A 322 -21.88 6.11 16.65
N TRP A 323 -22.90 5.32 16.30
CA TRP A 323 -22.69 4.02 15.68
C TRP A 323 -22.15 4.11 14.24
N THR A 324 -22.49 5.16 13.49
CA THR A 324 -21.90 5.41 12.17
C THR A 324 -20.38 5.56 12.27
N VAL A 325 -19.89 6.33 13.26
CA VAL A 325 -18.46 6.50 13.51
C VAL A 325 -17.82 5.18 13.95
N VAL A 326 -18.44 4.48 14.90
CA VAL A 326 -17.93 3.18 15.36
C VAL A 326 -17.87 2.15 14.23
N PHE A 327 -18.93 2.06 13.43
CA PHE A 327 -18.96 1.10 12.30
C PHE A 327 -17.96 1.47 11.20
N ALA A 328 -17.75 2.75 10.91
CA ALA A 328 -16.69 3.18 9.99
C ALA A 328 -15.31 2.76 10.49
N MET A 329 -15.01 3.01 11.77
CA MET A 329 -13.74 2.60 12.39
C MET A 329 -13.54 1.08 12.34
N LEU A 330 -14.54 0.29 12.72
CA LEU A 330 -14.48 -1.18 12.71
C LEU A 330 -14.34 -1.72 11.29
N ALA A 331 -15.08 -1.18 10.33
CA ALA A 331 -14.96 -1.55 8.93
C ALA A 331 -13.55 -1.23 8.39
N GLY A 332 -13.03 -0.03 8.68
CA GLY A 332 -11.68 0.37 8.28
C GLY A 332 -10.60 -0.50 8.91
N LEU A 333 -10.68 -0.75 10.22
CA LEU A 333 -9.74 -1.57 10.98
C LEU A 333 -9.68 -3.01 10.43
N ILE A 334 -10.82 -3.62 10.16
CA ILE A 334 -10.88 -5.01 9.69
C ILE A 334 -10.45 -5.10 8.23
N LEU A 335 -10.99 -4.25 7.35
CA LEU A 335 -10.70 -4.30 5.91
C LEU A 335 -9.24 -3.97 5.59
N SER A 336 -8.60 -3.09 6.36
CA SER A 336 -7.24 -2.65 6.09
C SER A 336 -6.22 -3.80 6.19
N SER A 337 -6.48 -4.80 7.02
CA SER A 337 -5.63 -5.99 7.16
C SER A 337 -5.50 -6.84 5.88
N ALA A 338 -6.46 -6.72 4.94
CA ALA A 338 -6.46 -7.52 3.71
C ALA A 338 -5.32 -7.18 2.75
N PHE A 339 -4.93 -5.89 2.61
CA PHE A 339 -4.07 -5.47 1.49
C PHE A 339 -2.67 -6.06 1.56
N ALA A 340 -2.04 -6.08 2.74
CA ALA A 340 -0.75 -6.73 2.90
C ALA A 340 -0.80 -8.22 2.52
N ALA A 341 -1.86 -8.93 2.96
CA ALA A 341 -2.07 -10.32 2.59
C ALA A 341 -2.30 -10.51 1.08
N MET A 342 -3.02 -9.58 0.43
CA MET A 342 -3.26 -9.59 -1.01
C MET A 342 -1.98 -9.39 -1.81
N VAL A 343 -1.13 -8.43 -1.43
CA VAL A 343 0.17 -8.19 -2.07
C VAL A 343 1.06 -9.42 -1.96
N VAL A 344 1.17 -9.99 -0.74
CA VAL A 344 2.00 -11.19 -0.52
C VAL A 344 1.44 -12.38 -1.30
N TYR A 345 0.13 -12.60 -1.28
CA TYR A 345 -0.51 -13.65 -2.08
C TYR A 345 -0.18 -13.53 -3.56
N ALA A 346 -0.30 -12.33 -4.13
CA ALA A 346 0.01 -12.09 -5.53
C ALA A 346 1.50 -12.32 -5.85
N GLN A 347 2.40 -11.92 -4.95
CA GLN A 347 3.85 -12.17 -5.07
C GLN A 347 4.19 -13.67 -4.98
N GLU A 348 3.49 -14.43 -4.13
CA GLU A 348 3.63 -15.89 -4.02
C GLU A 348 3.08 -16.61 -5.26
N ALA A 349 2.00 -16.10 -5.87
CA ALA A 349 1.41 -16.65 -7.09
C ALA A 349 2.28 -16.47 -8.34
N VAL A 350 3.14 -15.42 -8.37
CA VAL A 350 4.03 -15.11 -9.51
C VAL A 350 5.47 -14.97 -9.02
N PRO A 351 6.13 -16.09 -8.67
CA PRO A 351 7.51 -16.07 -8.16
C PRO A 351 8.49 -15.47 -9.18
N GLY A 352 9.51 -14.77 -8.68
CA GLY A 352 10.55 -14.14 -9.49
C GLY A 352 10.17 -12.79 -10.11
N ARG A 353 8.94 -12.29 -9.86
CA ARG A 353 8.47 -10.97 -10.35
C ARG A 353 7.87 -10.12 -9.23
N VAL A 354 8.58 -10.06 -8.10
CA VAL A 354 8.10 -9.42 -6.86
C VAL A 354 7.82 -7.93 -7.05
N GLY A 355 8.72 -7.20 -7.72
CA GLY A 355 8.58 -5.77 -7.99
C GLY A 355 7.45 -5.48 -8.98
N MET A 356 7.34 -6.26 -10.07
CA MET A 356 6.24 -6.13 -11.03
C MET A 356 4.87 -6.35 -10.36
N VAL A 357 4.74 -7.40 -9.55
CA VAL A 357 3.49 -7.71 -8.86
C VAL A 357 3.15 -6.64 -7.83
N ALA A 358 4.12 -6.17 -7.05
CA ALA A 358 3.92 -5.06 -6.14
C ALA A 358 3.47 -3.80 -6.89
N GLY A 359 4.19 -3.42 -7.95
CA GLY A 359 3.84 -2.26 -8.78
C GLY A 359 2.44 -2.36 -9.40
N MET A 360 2.02 -3.56 -9.84
CA MET A 360 0.66 -3.78 -10.34
C MET A 360 -0.38 -3.62 -9.21
N MET A 361 -0.14 -4.17 -8.04
CA MET A 361 -1.06 -4.08 -6.91
C MET A 361 -1.23 -2.64 -6.40
N PHE A 362 -0.13 -1.90 -6.26
CA PHE A 362 -0.17 -0.49 -5.86
C PHE A 362 -0.72 0.41 -6.98
N GLY A 363 -0.34 0.17 -8.23
CA GLY A 363 -0.90 0.88 -9.38
C GLY A 363 -2.42 0.72 -9.49
N LEU A 364 -2.93 -0.50 -9.30
CA LEU A 364 -4.37 -0.76 -9.24
C LEU A 364 -5.02 -0.06 -8.05
N MET A 365 -4.39 -0.07 -6.88
CA MET A 365 -4.89 0.62 -5.69
C MET A 365 -5.15 2.11 -5.96
N PHE A 366 -4.14 2.83 -6.43
CA PHE A 366 -4.25 4.26 -6.72
C PHE A 366 -5.18 4.55 -7.90
N GLY A 367 -5.05 3.79 -9.00
CA GLY A 367 -5.89 3.96 -10.17
C GLY A 367 -7.37 3.74 -9.88
N ILE A 368 -7.72 2.67 -9.18
CA ILE A 368 -9.09 2.35 -8.78
C ILE A 368 -9.64 3.40 -7.82
N SER A 369 -8.84 3.82 -6.83
CA SER A 369 -9.27 4.85 -5.87
C SER A 369 -9.62 6.17 -6.57
N GLY A 370 -8.81 6.60 -7.54
CA GLY A 370 -9.07 7.82 -8.31
C GLY A 370 -10.33 7.71 -9.18
N ILE A 371 -10.48 6.61 -9.92
CA ILE A 371 -11.67 6.36 -10.75
C ILE A 371 -12.92 6.25 -9.88
N ALA A 372 -12.83 5.52 -8.76
CA ALA A 372 -13.95 5.36 -7.84
C ALA A 372 -14.38 6.71 -7.24
N ALA A 373 -13.42 7.54 -6.82
CA ALA A 373 -13.74 8.85 -6.27
C ALA A 373 -14.51 9.70 -7.29
N ALA A 374 -14.05 9.77 -8.55
CA ALA A 374 -14.73 10.51 -9.60
C ALA A 374 -16.13 9.97 -9.89
N ALA A 375 -16.27 8.63 -10.02
CA ALA A 375 -17.56 7.99 -10.31
C ALA A 375 -18.57 8.17 -9.15
N LEU A 376 -18.12 7.99 -7.90
CA LEU A 376 -18.97 8.16 -6.72
C LEU A 376 -19.39 9.63 -6.53
N GLY A 377 -18.53 10.58 -6.89
CA GLY A 377 -18.87 12.01 -6.88
C GLY A 377 -19.99 12.33 -7.86
N ALA A 378 -19.88 11.84 -9.11
CA ALA A 378 -20.93 12.01 -10.11
C ALA A 378 -22.26 11.37 -9.69
N LEU A 379 -22.22 10.20 -9.04
CA LEU A 379 -23.40 9.54 -8.49
C LEU A 379 -23.99 10.33 -7.30
N ALA A 380 -23.14 10.94 -6.47
CA ALA A 380 -23.59 11.77 -5.36
C ALA A 380 -24.31 13.04 -5.83
N ASP A 381 -23.82 13.66 -6.91
CA ASP A 381 -24.49 14.81 -7.53
C ASP A 381 -25.88 14.46 -8.09
N GLN A 382 -26.06 13.23 -8.60
CA GLN A 382 -27.33 12.78 -9.19
C GLN A 382 -28.33 12.21 -8.16
N HIS A 383 -27.87 11.49 -7.16
CA HIS A 383 -28.74 10.67 -6.28
C HIS A 383 -28.62 11.06 -4.80
N GLY A 384 -27.71 11.97 -4.47
CA GLY A 384 -27.39 12.35 -3.10
C GLY A 384 -26.38 11.45 -2.42
N ILE A 385 -25.72 11.99 -1.41
CA ILE A 385 -24.60 11.33 -0.73
C ILE A 385 -25.03 10.11 0.09
N GLU A 386 -26.22 10.15 0.71
CA GLU A 386 -26.74 9.00 1.47
C GLU A 386 -26.98 7.77 0.59
N TRP A 387 -27.47 7.98 -0.63
CA TRP A 387 -27.66 6.89 -1.59
C TRP A 387 -26.34 6.25 -1.96
N VAL A 388 -25.29 7.05 -2.18
CA VAL A 388 -23.94 6.55 -2.48
C VAL A 388 -23.43 5.68 -1.33
N PHE A 389 -23.61 6.09 -0.06
CA PHE A 389 -23.22 5.29 1.09
C PHE A 389 -23.99 3.97 1.20
N LYS A 390 -25.29 3.98 0.89
CA LYS A 390 -26.09 2.74 0.79
C LYS A 390 -25.57 1.82 -0.31
N LEU A 391 -25.25 2.35 -1.49
CA LEU A 391 -24.66 1.57 -2.59
C LEU A 391 -23.30 0.97 -2.17
N CYS A 392 -22.42 1.80 -1.61
CA CYS A 392 -21.09 1.39 -1.20
C CYS A 392 -21.10 0.33 -0.09
N SER A 393 -22.14 0.29 0.74
CA SER A 393 -22.27 -0.71 1.81
C SER A 393 -22.35 -2.16 1.30
N PHE A 394 -22.76 -2.36 0.04
CA PHE A 394 -22.82 -3.68 -0.61
C PHE A 394 -21.50 -4.09 -1.31
N ILE A 395 -20.60 -3.15 -1.57
CA ILE A 395 -19.33 -3.43 -2.26
C ILE A 395 -18.52 -4.55 -1.58
N PRO A 396 -18.43 -4.64 -0.24
CA PRO A 396 -17.70 -5.71 0.43
C PRO A 396 -18.20 -7.12 0.13
N LEU A 397 -19.44 -7.29 -0.36
CA LEU A 397 -19.96 -8.57 -0.82
C LEU A 397 -19.13 -9.16 -1.97
N LEU A 398 -18.47 -8.34 -2.77
CA LEU A 398 -17.51 -8.80 -3.78
C LEU A 398 -16.35 -9.60 -3.15
N GLY A 399 -16.12 -9.42 -1.85
CA GLY A 399 -15.19 -10.24 -1.07
C GLY A 399 -15.53 -11.74 -1.06
N LEU A 400 -16.79 -12.12 -1.33
CA LEU A 400 -17.20 -13.52 -1.51
C LEU A 400 -16.40 -14.21 -2.64
N ALA A 401 -15.88 -13.46 -3.61
CA ALA A 401 -15.00 -13.97 -4.65
C ALA A 401 -13.74 -14.67 -4.07
N THR A 402 -13.35 -14.37 -2.82
CA THR A 402 -12.22 -15.04 -2.13
C THR A 402 -12.42 -16.55 -2.00
N VAL A 403 -13.67 -17.07 -1.98
CA VAL A 403 -13.94 -18.53 -1.97
C VAL A 403 -13.23 -19.20 -3.15
N PHE A 404 -13.26 -18.56 -4.30
CA PHE A 404 -12.70 -19.07 -5.55
C PHE A 404 -11.19 -18.84 -5.67
N LEU A 405 -10.55 -18.16 -4.72
CA LEU A 405 -9.10 -17.91 -4.75
C LEU A 405 -8.34 -19.21 -4.51
N PRO A 406 -7.41 -19.62 -5.39
CA PRO A 406 -6.59 -20.81 -5.20
C PRO A 406 -5.73 -20.72 -3.92
N LYS A 407 -5.37 -21.84 -3.32
CA LYS A 407 -4.38 -21.88 -2.24
C LYS A 407 -2.97 -21.71 -2.85
N THR A 408 -2.13 -20.87 -2.26
CA THR A 408 -0.72 -20.67 -2.70
C THR A 408 0.26 -21.55 -1.94
N ASN A 409 -0.11 -22.05 -0.74
CA ASN A 409 0.74 -22.94 0.06
C ASN A 409 0.12 -24.33 0.15
N GLY A 410 0.94 -25.34 -0.12
CA GLY A 410 0.57 -26.75 0.04
C GLY A 410 0.40 -27.22 1.49
N LYS A 411 0.25 -26.31 2.47
CA LYS A 411 -0.16 -26.66 3.84
C LYS A 411 -1.66 -26.42 3.96
N SER A 412 -2.36 -27.55 4.00
CA SER A 412 -3.78 -27.66 4.35
C SER A 412 -4.04 -27.21 5.76
#